data_dabfdf1e7737989ef58b3aea3b0f030e
#
_entry.id   dabfdf1e7737989ef58b3aea3b0f030e
#
_cell.length_a   1.000
_cell.length_b   1.000
_cell.length_c   1.000
_cell.angle_alpha   90.00
_cell.angle_beta   90.00
_cell.angle_gamma   90.00
#
_symmetry.space_group_name_H-M   'P 1'
#
loop_
_entity.id
_entity.type
_entity.pdbx_description
1 polymer ?
#
loop_
_entity_poly.entity_id
_entity_poly.type
_entity_poly.pdbx_seq_one_letter_code
_entity_poly.pdbx_strand_id
1 'polypeptide(L)'
;VSNIDEYKEFLPWCNNSKIISRERFDDNEVITADLEIVYDQFVYTYRSEVRLAKDKSYINVKNLDGPFKYLTNEWKFVDIDENNSEIEFMIDFELNLSLLDVLMKKFFNLAFQKMVSAFIDRAKEIY
;
A
#
# COMPACT_ATOMS: atom_id res chain seq x y z
N VAL A 1 7.06 1.92 5.40
CA VAL A 1 6.10 1.92 4.28
C VAL A 1 6.80 1.79 2.93
N SER A 2 7.98 2.40 2.76
CA SER A 2 8.70 2.36 1.48
C SER A 2 9.36 1.01 1.16
N ASN A 3 9.54 0.13 2.13
CA ASN A 3 10.18 -1.17 1.95
C ASN A 3 9.16 -2.22 1.49
N ILE A 4 8.72 -2.10 0.26
CA ILE A 4 7.60 -2.88 -0.29
C ILE A 4 7.92 -4.38 -0.32
N ASP A 5 9.17 -4.77 -0.58
CA ASP A 5 9.59 -6.18 -0.58
C ASP A 5 9.33 -6.90 0.75
N GLU A 6 9.23 -6.16 1.85
CA GLU A 6 9.03 -6.69 3.19
C GLU A 6 7.56 -6.80 3.58
N TYR A 7 6.63 -6.32 2.75
CA TYR A 7 5.19 -6.34 3.06
C TYR A 7 4.67 -7.76 3.31
N LYS A 8 5.20 -8.73 2.61
CA LYS A 8 4.84 -10.15 2.79
C LYS A 8 5.15 -10.69 4.18
N GLU A 9 6.04 -10.03 4.94
CA GLU A 9 6.45 -10.47 6.26
C GLU A 9 5.45 -10.11 7.36
N PHE A 10 4.65 -9.06 7.15
CA PHE A 10 3.77 -8.57 8.22
C PHE A 10 2.32 -8.26 7.80
N LEU A 11 2.02 -8.11 6.52
CA LEU A 11 0.65 -7.92 6.06
C LEU A 11 -0.04 -9.27 5.92
N PRO A 12 -1.12 -9.54 6.67
CA PRO A 12 -1.69 -10.89 6.77
C PRO A 12 -2.29 -11.43 5.46
N TRP A 13 -2.74 -10.56 4.55
CA TRP A 13 -3.30 -10.97 3.26
C TRP A 13 -2.30 -10.87 2.11
N CYS A 14 -1.09 -10.41 2.37
CA CYS A 14 -0.03 -10.29 1.36
C CYS A 14 0.81 -11.54 1.35
N ASN A 15 0.62 -12.38 0.32
CA ASN A 15 1.36 -13.63 0.19
C ASN A 15 2.74 -13.40 -0.45
N ASN A 16 2.85 -12.40 -1.33
CA ASN A 16 4.12 -12.04 -1.94
C ASN A 16 4.15 -10.54 -2.22
N SER A 17 5.34 -9.97 -2.17
CA SER A 17 5.59 -8.57 -2.54
C SER A 17 6.94 -8.48 -3.24
N LYS A 18 6.97 -7.75 -4.36
CA LYS A 18 8.16 -7.67 -5.21
C LYS A 18 8.27 -6.32 -5.87
N ILE A 19 9.45 -5.72 -5.78
CA ILE A 19 9.79 -4.52 -6.53
C ILE A 19 10.23 -4.95 -7.95
N ILE A 20 9.55 -4.43 -8.96
CA ILE A 20 9.83 -4.72 -10.38
C ILE A 20 10.87 -3.76 -10.91
N SER A 21 10.72 -2.46 -10.63
CA SER A 21 11.64 -1.43 -11.10
C SER A 21 11.69 -0.25 -10.15
N ARG A 22 12.77 0.51 -10.25
CA ARG A 22 13.01 1.67 -9.41
C ARG A 22 13.72 2.73 -10.23
N GLU A 23 13.12 3.92 -10.33
CA GLU A 23 13.70 5.06 -11.03
C GLU A 23 13.83 6.23 -10.07
N ARG A 24 14.99 6.87 -10.07
CA ARG A 24 15.29 8.02 -9.20
C ARG A 24 15.36 9.30 -10.00
N PHE A 25 14.65 10.31 -9.50
CA PHE A 25 14.65 11.66 -10.04
C PHE A 25 15.22 12.62 -8.99
N ASP A 26 15.38 13.90 -9.36
CA ASP A 26 15.98 14.88 -8.45
C ASP A 26 15.17 15.08 -7.17
N ASP A 27 13.84 15.05 -7.26
CA ASP A 27 12.92 15.36 -6.16
C ASP A 27 12.07 14.18 -5.71
N ASN A 28 12.11 13.06 -6.44
CA ASN A 28 11.33 11.87 -6.07
C ASN A 28 11.93 10.59 -6.62
N GLU A 29 11.38 9.47 -6.16
CA GLU A 29 11.68 8.12 -6.64
C GLU A 29 10.39 7.45 -7.05
N VAL A 30 10.40 6.75 -8.18
CA VAL A 30 9.24 6.00 -8.67
C VAL A 30 9.56 4.51 -8.64
N ILE A 31 8.75 3.77 -7.90
CA ILE A 31 8.87 2.31 -7.76
C ILE A 31 7.66 1.67 -8.42
N THR A 32 7.90 0.66 -9.26
CA THR A 32 6.85 -0.24 -9.74
C THR A 32 6.95 -1.54 -8.95
N ALA A 33 5.86 -1.94 -8.32
CA ALA A 33 5.85 -3.10 -7.44
C ALA A 33 4.60 -3.95 -7.66
N ASP A 34 4.75 -5.26 -7.45
CA ASP A 34 3.65 -6.22 -7.47
C ASP A 34 3.37 -6.73 -6.07
N LEU A 35 2.09 -6.75 -5.69
CA LEU A 35 1.59 -7.38 -4.48
C LEU A 35 0.63 -8.50 -4.85
N GLU A 36 0.85 -9.68 -4.25
CA GLU A 36 -0.08 -10.79 -4.36
C GLU A 36 -0.96 -10.82 -3.12
N ILE A 37 -2.24 -10.61 -3.33
CA ILE A 37 -3.24 -10.56 -2.27
C ILE A 37 -4.03 -11.86 -2.29
N VAL A 38 -4.14 -12.50 -1.13
CA VAL A 38 -4.91 -13.75 -0.96
C VAL A 38 -6.04 -13.51 0.02
N TYR A 39 -7.25 -13.82 -0.43
CA TYR A 39 -8.44 -13.81 0.41
C TYR A 39 -9.29 -15.03 0.10
N ASP A 40 -9.43 -15.93 1.10
CA ASP A 40 -10.12 -17.22 0.92
C ASP A 40 -9.52 -17.97 -0.27
N GLN A 41 -10.31 -18.29 -1.29
CA GLN A 41 -9.84 -18.95 -2.51
C GLN A 41 -9.43 -17.98 -3.62
N PHE A 42 -9.55 -16.67 -3.38
CA PHE A 42 -9.22 -15.65 -4.37
C PHE A 42 -7.76 -15.21 -4.22
N VAL A 43 -7.05 -15.19 -5.34
CA VAL A 43 -5.68 -14.71 -5.42
C VAL A 43 -5.62 -13.62 -6.49
N TYR A 44 -5.18 -12.44 -6.10
CA TYR A 44 -5.03 -11.30 -7.00
C TYR A 44 -3.61 -10.77 -6.93
N THR A 45 -3.00 -10.55 -8.10
CA THR A 45 -1.77 -9.78 -8.20
C THR A 45 -2.12 -8.40 -8.69
N TYR A 46 -1.69 -7.37 -7.96
CA TYR A 46 -1.89 -6.01 -8.43
C TYR A 46 -0.57 -5.26 -8.49
N ARG A 47 -0.41 -4.52 -9.59
CA ARG A 47 0.77 -3.73 -9.85
C ARG A 47 0.51 -2.28 -9.53
N SER A 48 1.43 -1.67 -8.81
CA SER A 48 1.33 -0.29 -8.37
C SER A 48 2.54 0.52 -8.80
N GLU A 49 2.29 1.79 -9.09
CA GLU A 49 3.32 2.82 -9.20
C GLU A 49 3.35 3.58 -7.89
N VAL A 50 4.51 3.58 -7.24
CA VAL A 50 4.71 4.22 -5.94
C VAL A 50 5.67 5.38 -6.11
N ARG A 51 5.21 6.58 -5.82
CA ARG A 51 6.03 7.80 -5.85
C ARG A 51 6.41 8.20 -4.44
N LEU A 52 7.71 8.22 -4.18
CA LEU A 52 8.29 8.60 -2.89
C LEU A 52 8.90 9.99 -3.01
N ALA A 53 8.51 10.91 -2.12
CA ALA A 53 9.23 12.17 -1.98
C ALA A 53 10.65 11.91 -1.49
N LYS A 54 11.60 12.72 -1.92
CA LYS A 54 13.02 12.57 -1.58
C LYS A 54 13.25 12.60 -0.07
N ASP A 55 12.52 13.45 0.65
CA ASP A 55 12.59 13.56 2.11
C ASP A 55 11.75 12.50 2.85
N LYS A 56 11.08 11.62 2.09
CA LYS A 56 10.23 10.53 2.60
C LYS A 56 9.00 11.01 3.40
N SER A 57 8.60 12.26 3.26
CA SER A 57 7.43 12.82 3.95
C SER A 57 6.10 12.47 3.27
N TYR A 58 6.15 12.00 2.04
CA TYR A 58 4.99 11.78 1.21
C TYR A 58 5.16 10.56 0.32
N ILE A 59 4.14 9.72 0.26
CA ILE A 59 4.08 8.57 -0.65
C ILE A 59 2.74 8.60 -1.37
N ASN A 60 2.77 8.51 -2.69
CA ASN A 60 1.58 8.38 -3.52
C ASN A 60 1.61 7.06 -4.23
N VAL A 61 0.51 6.31 -4.17
CA VAL A 61 0.38 5.00 -4.81
C VAL A 61 -0.76 5.02 -5.80
N LYS A 62 -0.50 4.51 -6.99
CA LYS A 62 -1.47 4.41 -8.07
C LYS A 62 -1.48 2.99 -8.60
N ASN A 63 -2.67 2.42 -8.77
CA ASN A 63 -2.83 1.10 -9.37
C ASN A 63 -2.53 1.17 -10.89
N LEU A 64 -1.70 0.25 -11.37
CA LEU A 64 -1.43 0.09 -12.81
C LEU A 64 -2.18 -1.09 -13.40
N ASP A 65 -2.33 -2.18 -12.62
CA ASP A 65 -3.00 -3.40 -13.07
C ASP A 65 -3.46 -4.19 -11.84
N GLY A 66 -4.64 -4.80 -11.93
CA GLY A 66 -5.19 -5.59 -10.85
C GLY A 66 -6.72 -5.60 -10.86
N PRO A 67 -7.36 -5.98 -9.74
CA PRO A 67 -8.82 -6.13 -9.67
C PRO A 67 -9.58 -4.81 -9.52
N PHE A 68 -8.91 -3.68 -9.66
CA PHE A 68 -9.50 -2.36 -9.46
C PHE A 68 -9.72 -1.64 -10.79
N LYS A 69 -10.85 -0.93 -10.93
CA LYS A 69 -11.01 0.07 -12.00
C LYS A 69 -10.03 1.20 -11.78
N TYR A 70 -9.90 1.63 -10.55
CA TYR A 70 -8.85 2.54 -10.10
C TYR A 70 -8.58 2.29 -8.62
N LEU A 71 -7.38 2.64 -8.21
CA LEU A 71 -6.98 2.73 -6.80
C LEU A 71 -5.88 3.77 -6.71
N THR A 72 -6.07 4.72 -5.82
CA THR A 72 -5.04 5.67 -5.43
C THR A 72 -4.98 5.73 -3.93
N ASN A 73 -3.77 5.83 -3.36
CA ASN A 73 -3.64 6.13 -1.94
C ASN A 73 -2.48 7.09 -1.71
N GLU A 74 -2.56 7.79 -0.61
CA GLU A 74 -1.56 8.77 -0.22
C GLU A 74 -1.20 8.56 1.25
N TRP A 75 0.08 8.61 1.53
CA TRP A 75 0.64 8.61 2.87
C TRP A 75 1.37 9.91 3.09
N LYS A 76 1.07 10.59 4.17
CA LYS A 76 1.80 11.78 4.62
C LYS A 76 2.35 11.52 6.01
N PHE A 77 3.60 11.85 6.21
CA PHE A 77 4.30 11.67 7.48
C PHE A 77 4.73 13.05 7.95
N VAL A 78 4.21 13.45 9.10
CA VAL A 78 4.46 14.77 9.69
C VAL A 78 5.18 14.59 11.02
N ASP A 79 6.36 15.19 11.15
CA ASP A 79 7.07 15.19 12.41
C ASP A 79 6.40 16.16 13.39
N ILE A 80 6.00 15.65 14.55
CA ILE A 80 5.44 16.46 15.63
C ILE A 80 6.57 16.93 16.56
N ASP A 81 7.45 15.99 16.96
CA ASP A 81 8.65 16.25 17.75
C ASP A 81 9.67 15.13 17.49
N GLU A 82 10.78 15.11 18.24
CA GLU A 82 11.87 14.13 18.04
C GLU A 82 11.42 12.67 18.17
N ASN A 83 10.37 12.41 18.96
CA ASN A 83 9.91 11.05 19.28
C ASN A 83 8.55 10.72 18.71
N ASN A 84 7.84 11.68 18.12
CA ASN A 84 6.48 11.51 17.66
C ASN A 84 6.29 12.03 16.24
N SER A 85 5.53 11.27 15.46
CA SER A 85 5.11 11.66 14.12
C SER A 85 3.64 11.34 13.92
N GLU A 86 3.01 12.04 12.99
CA GLU A 86 1.64 11.79 12.59
C GLU A 86 1.61 11.21 11.20
N ILE A 87 0.76 10.20 11.00
CA ILE A 87 0.53 9.57 9.71
C ILE A 87 -0.87 9.95 9.23
N GLU A 88 -0.95 10.56 8.05
CA GLU A 88 -2.19 10.78 7.35
C GLU A 88 -2.27 9.80 6.19
N PHE A 89 -3.35 9.03 6.14
CA PHE A 89 -3.57 8.04 5.08
C PHE A 89 -4.91 8.27 4.42
N MET A 90 -4.90 8.32 3.09
CA MET A 90 -6.11 8.42 2.27
C MET A 90 -6.08 7.33 1.20
N ILE A 91 -7.22 6.68 0.98
CA ILE A 91 -7.39 5.72 -0.10
C ILE A 91 -8.71 5.95 -0.83
N ASP A 92 -8.67 5.88 -2.15
CA ASP A 92 -9.82 5.92 -3.02
C ASP A 92 -9.71 4.80 -4.05
N PHE A 93 -10.74 3.98 -4.16
CA PHE A 93 -10.72 2.83 -5.05
C PHE A 93 -12.11 2.41 -5.52
N GLU A 94 -12.15 1.73 -6.66
CA GLU A 94 -13.34 1.04 -7.17
C GLU A 94 -12.92 -0.30 -7.76
N LEU A 95 -13.68 -1.35 -7.43
CA LEU A 95 -13.42 -2.70 -7.93
C LEU A 95 -13.95 -2.90 -9.34
N ASN A 96 -13.27 -3.75 -10.12
CA ASN A 96 -13.65 -4.09 -11.49
C ASN A 96 -14.42 -5.43 -11.56
N LEU A 97 -15.19 -5.76 -10.52
CA LEU A 97 -15.96 -6.99 -10.41
C LEU A 97 -17.44 -6.66 -10.25
N SER A 98 -18.28 -7.11 -11.19
CA SER A 98 -19.68 -6.68 -11.24
C SER A 98 -20.61 -7.36 -10.21
N LEU A 99 -20.49 -8.67 -9.98
CA LEU A 99 -21.42 -9.41 -9.11
C LEU A 99 -20.90 -9.66 -7.69
N LEU A 100 -19.59 -9.62 -7.49
CA LEU A 100 -18.95 -9.84 -6.20
C LEU A 100 -18.54 -8.53 -5.52
N ASP A 101 -18.85 -7.39 -6.11
CA ASP A 101 -18.40 -6.06 -5.67
C ASP A 101 -18.71 -5.78 -4.19
N VAL A 102 -19.92 -6.12 -3.72
CA VAL A 102 -20.34 -5.78 -2.35
C VAL A 102 -19.50 -6.52 -1.32
N LEU A 103 -19.30 -7.83 -1.52
CA LEU A 103 -18.50 -8.65 -0.60
C LEU A 103 -17.02 -8.27 -0.65
N MET A 104 -16.50 -8.09 -1.86
CA MET A 104 -15.10 -7.72 -2.05
C MET A 104 -14.82 -6.30 -1.55
N LYS A 105 -15.75 -5.38 -1.72
CA LYS A 105 -15.63 -4.03 -1.19
C LYS A 105 -15.55 -4.03 0.34
N LYS A 106 -16.39 -4.86 1.00
CA LYS A 106 -16.31 -5.02 2.46
C LYS A 106 -14.97 -5.60 2.90
N PHE A 107 -14.48 -6.60 2.17
CA PHE A 107 -13.17 -7.18 2.42
C PHE A 107 -12.06 -6.14 2.31
N PHE A 108 -12.01 -5.40 1.20
CA PHE A 108 -10.95 -4.41 0.99
C PHE A 108 -11.03 -3.25 1.98
N ASN A 109 -12.23 -2.79 2.34
CA ASN A 109 -12.37 -1.77 3.38
C ASN A 109 -11.79 -2.24 4.72
N LEU A 110 -12.09 -3.48 5.10
CA LEU A 110 -11.55 -4.06 6.33
C LEU A 110 -10.03 -4.28 6.23
N ALA A 111 -9.56 -4.77 5.08
CA ALA A 111 -8.14 -5.00 4.83
C ALA A 111 -7.34 -3.69 4.91
N PHE A 112 -7.86 -2.61 4.35
CA PHE A 112 -7.17 -1.31 4.40
C PHE A 112 -7.10 -0.74 5.82
N GLN A 113 -8.15 -0.92 6.63
CA GLN A 113 -8.11 -0.53 8.05
C GLN A 113 -7.06 -1.34 8.81
N LYS A 114 -7.02 -2.65 8.59
CA LYS A 114 -6.03 -3.53 9.21
C LYS A 114 -4.62 -3.25 8.69
N MET A 115 -4.50 -2.82 7.45
CA MET A 115 -3.22 -2.46 6.86
C MET A 115 -2.55 -1.31 7.62
N VAL A 116 -3.28 -0.25 7.90
CA VAL A 116 -2.73 0.89 8.65
C VAL A 116 -2.25 0.44 10.02
N SER A 117 -3.07 -0.35 10.72
CA SER A 117 -2.68 -0.90 12.02
C SER A 117 -1.44 -1.79 11.93
N ALA A 118 -1.35 -2.62 10.89
CA ALA A 118 -0.20 -3.49 10.68
C ALA A 118 1.08 -2.69 10.46
N PHE A 119 1.03 -1.59 9.70
CA PHE A 119 2.18 -0.72 9.51
C PHE A 119 2.61 -0.03 10.81
N ILE A 120 1.66 0.42 11.62
CA ILE A 120 1.96 1.02 12.92
C ILE A 120 2.62 -0.01 13.84
N ASP A 121 2.08 -1.21 13.93
CA ASP A 121 2.64 -2.28 14.75
C ASP A 121 4.03 -2.69 14.28
N ARG A 122 4.24 -2.77 12.97
CA ARG A 122 5.55 -3.06 12.39
C ARG A 122 6.57 -1.98 12.73
N ALA A 123 6.18 -0.72 12.66
CA ALA A 123 7.05 0.40 13.03
C ALA A 123 7.48 0.30 14.51
N LYS A 124 6.56 -0.05 15.40
CA LYS A 124 6.87 -0.26 16.82
C LYS A 124 7.81 -1.44 17.05
N GLU A 125 7.70 -2.47 16.22
CA GLU A 125 8.54 -3.68 16.31
C GLU A 125 9.99 -3.41 15.89
N ILE A 126 10.21 -2.63 14.81
CA ILE A 126 11.54 -2.42 14.23
C ILE A 126 12.21 -1.11 14.64
N TYR A 127 11.48 -0.18 15.24
CA TYR A 127 12.00 1.07 15.78
C TYR A 127 11.69 1.13 17.29
#